data_67bac39560a2a08855b94d184d82bf58
#
_entry.id   67bac39560a2a08855b94d184d82bf58
#
_cell.length_a   1.000
_cell.length_b   1.000
_cell.length_c   1.000
_cell.angle_alpha   90.00
_cell.angle_beta   90.00
_cell.angle_gamma   90.00
#
_symmetry.space_group_name_H-M   'P 1'
#
loop_
_entity.id
_entity.type
_entity.pdbx_description
1 polymer ?
#
loop_
_entity_poly.entity_id
_entity_poly.type
_entity_poly.pdbx_seq_one_letter_code
_entity_poly.pdbx_strand_id
1 'polypeptide(L)'
;VKSNTAVSGATGLSITIDEPDGVKTALTTASLFGLMYNPYKDVKIIDGDGTMTTGVLGVTTAPVTADYFCWIQTSGPASVRLGAQVGVVGDALTVSQASGESGEAERTDYSDEADVANIGIAMGIPAVDSDNQWCLLNIRA
;
A
#
# COMPACT_ATOMS: atom_id res chain seq x y z
N VAL A 1 19.43 -2.41 -5.98
CA VAL A 1 19.52 -3.20 -7.24
C VAL A 1 18.96 -2.34 -8.36
N LYS A 2 19.72 -2.14 -9.42
CA LYS A 2 19.32 -1.35 -10.60
C LYS A 2 18.45 -2.16 -11.56
N SER A 3 18.84 -3.40 -11.77
CA SER A 3 18.10 -4.33 -12.62
C SER A 3 18.41 -5.78 -12.26
N ASN A 4 17.54 -6.66 -12.67
CA ASN A 4 17.74 -8.10 -12.62
C ASN A 4 17.15 -8.75 -13.87
N THR A 5 17.68 -9.88 -14.26
CA THR A 5 17.07 -10.71 -15.31
C THR A 5 16.05 -11.65 -14.70
N ALA A 6 14.92 -11.84 -15.38
CA ALA A 6 13.97 -12.87 -14.99
C ALA A 6 14.64 -14.24 -15.09
N VAL A 7 14.49 -15.05 -14.03
CA VAL A 7 14.99 -16.43 -14.02
C VAL A 7 13.88 -17.38 -14.40
N SER A 8 14.08 -18.06 -15.53
CA SER A 8 13.24 -19.17 -15.93
C SER A 8 14.10 -20.44 -15.84
N GLY A 9 13.87 -21.25 -14.80
CA GLY A 9 14.65 -22.45 -14.54
C GLY A 9 15.92 -22.23 -13.69
N ALA A 10 16.82 -23.22 -13.64
CA ALA A 10 17.98 -23.25 -12.75
C ALA A 10 19.23 -22.50 -13.27
N THR A 11 19.09 -21.63 -14.24
CA THR A 11 20.19 -20.86 -14.83
C THR A 11 20.28 -19.48 -14.15
N GLY A 12 21.51 -19.10 -13.85
CA GLY A 12 21.90 -18.00 -13.00
C GLY A 12 21.13 -16.69 -13.12
N LEU A 13 20.89 -16.04 -11.98
CA LEU A 13 20.35 -14.70 -11.85
C LEU A 13 21.46 -13.66 -12.05
N SER A 14 21.28 -12.73 -12.98
CA SER A 14 22.13 -11.54 -13.08
C SER A 14 21.49 -10.38 -12.36
N ILE A 15 22.21 -9.81 -11.39
CA ILE A 15 21.77 -8.65 -10.59
C ILE A 15 22.73 -7.50 -10.88
N THR A 16 22.19 -6.37 -11.34
CA THR A 16 22.97 -5.14 -11.50
C THR A 16 22.80 -4.26 -10.26
N ILE A 17 23.89 -3.94 -9.60
CA ILE A 17 23.92 -3.07 -8.42
C ILE A 17 24.25 -1.65 -8.87
N ASP A 18 23.46 -0.67 -8.43
CA ASP A 18 23.65 0.75 -8.75
C ASP A 18 24.44 1.44 -7.62
N GLU A 19 25.63 0.93 -7.38
CA GLU A 19 26.59 1.52 -6.45
C GLU A 19 27.83 1.96 -7.24
N PRO A 20 28.25 3.23 -7.10
CA PRO A 20 29.40 3.74 -7.88
C PRO A 20 30.69 2.98 -7.60
N ASP A 21 30.83 2.43 -6.40
CA ASP A 21 32.03 1.68 -5.99
C ASP A 21 31.85 0.15 -6.14
N GLY A 22 30.72 -0.32 -6.63
CA GLY A 22 30.41 -1.75 -6.77
C GLY A 22 30.37 -2.49 -5.43
N VAL A 23 30.67 -3.78 -5.46
CA VAL A 23 30.75 -4.63 -4.27
C VAL A 23 32.16 -4.52 -3.68
N LYS A 24 32.28 -3.92 -2.49
CA LYS A 24 33.58 -3.63 -1.85
C LYS A 24 34.36 -4.87 -1.41
N THR A 25 33.67 -5.96 -1.15
CA THR A 25 34.26 -7.23 -0.74
C THR A 25 34.02 -8.28 -1.82
N ALA A 26 35.08 -8.98 -2.23
CA ALA A 26 34.97 -10.05 -3.23
C ALA A 26 33.98 -11.13 -2.73
N LEU A 27 33.07 -11.51 -3.61
CA LEU A 27 32.09 -12.55 -3.34
C LEU A 27 32.70 -13.93 -3.63
N THR A 28 32.32 -14.89 -2.81
CA THR A 28 32.72 -16.30 -2.98
C THR A 28 31.48 -17.15 -3.18
N THR A 29 31.68 -18.41 -3.51
CA THR A 29 30.58 -19.39 -3.61
C THR A 29 29.87 -19.65 -2.29
N ALA A 30 30.46 -19.25 -1.16
CA ALA A 30 29.84 -19.31 0.17
C ALA A 30 29.09 -18.03 0.55
N SER A 31 29.10 -16.99 -0.28
CA SER A 31 28.38 -15.74 0.00
C SER A 31 26.88 -15.95 -0.17
N LEU A 32 26.12 -15.55 0.85
CA LEU A 32 24.66 -15.61 0.85
C LEU A 32 24.06 -14.22 0.63
N PHE A 33 23.07 -14.13 -0.22
CA PHE A 33 22.33 -12.90 -0.50
C PHE A 33 20.87 -13.04 -0.11
N GLY A 34 20.37 -12.05 0.63
CA GLY A 34 18.96 -11.85 0.81
C GLY A 34 18.45 -10.77 -0.15
N LEU A 35 17.40 -11.06 -0.88
CA LEU A 35 16.70 -10.09 -1.71
C LEU A 35 15.36 -9.80 -1.09
N MET A 36 15.07 -8.50 -0.86
CA MET A 36 13.75 -8.05 -0.48
C MET A 36 13.06 -7.44 -1.69
N TYR A 37 11.79 -7.76 -1.83
CA TYR A 37 10.93 -7.09 -2.81
C TYR A 37 10.76 -5.62 -2.41
N ASN A 38 10.84 -4.71 -3.38
CA ASN A 38 10.54 -3.30 -3.11
C ASN A 38 9.01 -3.14 -2.96
N PRO A 39 8.50 -2.83 -1.77
CA PRO A 39 7.06 -2.74 -1.54
C PRO A 39 6.40 -1.60 -2.33
N TYR A 40 7.17 -0.61 -2.74
CA TYR A 40 6.67 0.54 -3.50
C TYR A 40 6.73 0.35 -5.02
N LYS A 41 7.11 -0.82 -5.49
CA LYS A 41 7.10 -1.16 -6.91
C LYS A 41 5.78 -1.85 -7.27
N ASP A 42 5.19 -1.44 -8.40
CA ASP A 42 3.96 -2.01 -8.94
C ASP A 42 2.76 -1.93 -7.96
N VAL A 43 2.67 -0.79 -7.24
CA VAL A 43 1.57 -0.50 -6.32
C VAL A 43 0.24 -0.47 -7.08
N LYS A 44 -0.77 -1.10 -6.53
CA LYS A 44 -2.12 -1.16 -7.09
C LYS A 44 -3.13 -0.52 -6.15
N ILE A 45 -4.24 -0.07 -6.71
CA ILE A 45 -5.42 0.26 -5.91
C ILE A 45 -5.91 -1.02 -5.22
N ILE A 46 -6.32 -0.89 -3.98
CA ILE A 46 -6.92 -2.02 -3.27
C ILE A 46 -8.29 -2.28 -3.85
N ASP A 47 -8.54 -3.52 -4.20
CA ASP A 47 -9.82 -3.96 -4.71
C ASP A 47 -10.79 -4.19 -3.54
N GLY A 48 -11.98 -3.61 -3.63
CA GLY A 48 -13.05 -3.78 -2.64
C GLY A 48 -13.82 -5.10 -2.78
N ASP A 49 -13.31 -6.08 -3.52
CA ASP A 49 -14.03 -7.34 -3.77
C ASP A 49 -13.34 -8.53 -3.06
N GLY A 50 -13.16 -8.43 -1.75
CA GLY A 50 -12.74 -9.57 -0.96
C GLY A 50 -11.52 -9.38 -0.07
N THR A 51 -10.93 -10.48 0.34
CA THR A 51 -9.88 -10.55 1.35
C THR A 51 -8.65 -9.74 0.94
N MET A 52 -8.26 -8.80 1.76
CA MET A 52 -7.04 -8.04 1.59
C MET A 52 -5.82 -8.97 1.67
N THR A 53 -5.12 -9.14 0.57
CA THR A 53 -3.95 -10.03 0.47
C THR A 53 -2.61 -9.32 0.66
N THR A 54 -2.62 -7.98 0.72
CA THR A 54 -1.41 -7.16 0.83
C THR A 54 -1.61 -6.03 1.84
N GLY A 55 -0.52 -5.54 2.42
CA GLY A 55 -0.56 -4.38 3.31
C GLY A 55 -0.88 -3.09 2.56
N VAL A 56 -1.52 -2.15 3.26
CA VAL A 56 -1.73 -0.79 2.76
C VAL A 56 -0.42 -0.02 2.82
N LEU A 57 0.00 0.56 1.70
CA LEU A 57 1.22 1.37 1.62
C LEU A 57 0.96 2.86 1.84
N GLY A 58 -0.22 3.35 1.55
CA GLY A 58 -0.59 4.74 1.71
C GLY A 58 -1.75 5.17 0.83
N VAL A 59 -2.03 6.47 0.85
CA VAL A 59 -3.07 7.12 0.06
C VAL A 59 -2.41 8.02 -0.98
N THR A 60 -2.89 7.98 -2.22
CA THR A 60 -2.40 8.88 -3.27
C THR A 60 -2.92 10.30 -3.05
N THR A 61 -2.06 11.30 -3.24
CA THR A 61 -2.41 12.71 -3.05
C THR A 61 -3.11 13.34 -4.27
N ALA A 62 -3.15 12.63 -5.38
CA ALA A 62 -3.77 13.05 -6.63
C ALA A 62 -4.18 11.81 -7.46
N PRO A 63 -5.08 11.96 -8.44
CA PRO A 63 -5.37 10.89 -9.40
C PRO A 63 -4.10 10.43 -10.11
N VAL A 64 -3.91 9.12 -10.20
CA VAL A 64 -2.72 8.50 -10.77
C VAL A 64 -3.10 7.74 -12.04
N THR A 65 -2.37 8.00 -13.12
CA THR A 65 -2.46 7.20 -14.34
C THR A 65 -1.65 5.92 -14.16
N ALA A 66 -2.14 4.80 -14.68
CA ALA A 66 -1.40 3.54 -14.66
C ALA A 66 0.01 3.69 -15.26
N ASP A 67 0.96 2.94 -14.73
CA ASP A 67 2.37 2.92 -15.15
C ASP A 67 3.17 4.22 -14.89
N TYR A 68 2.62 5.14 -14.08
CA TYR A 68 3.32 6.36 -13.68
C TYR A 68 3.74 6.32 -12.21
N PHE A 69 4.79 7.07 -11.90
CA PHE A 69 5.20 7.31 -10.51
C PHE A 69 4.22 8.25 -9.81
N CYS A 70 3.95 7.98 -8.54
CA CYS A 70 3.09 8.83 -7.73
C CYS A 70 3.66 9.02 -6.32
N TRP A 71 3.21 10.07 -5.66
CA TRP A 71 3.46 10.27 -4.24
C TRP A 71 2.37 9.58 -3.43
N ILE A 72 2.80 8.91 -2.37
CA ILE A 72 1.93 8.21 -1.43
C ILE A 72 2.08 8.87 -0.07
N GLN A 73 0.96 9.31 0.52
CA GLN A 73 0.93 9.82 1.87
C GLN A 73 0.66 8.67 2.85
N THR A 74 1.50 8.55 3.87
CA THR A 74 1.41 7.48 4.88
C THR A 74 0.94 7.98 6.23
N SER A 75 1.05 9.28 6.49
CA SER A 75 0.68 9.86 7.79
C SER A 75 0.23 11.31 7.67
N GLY A 76 -0.45 11.79 8.71
CA GLY A 76 -0.96 13.15 8.80
C GLY A 76 -2.31 13.36 8.12
N PRO A 77 -2.80 14.62 8.06
CA PRO A 77 -4.10 14.94 7.46
C PRO A 77 -4.11 14.63 5.96
N ALA A 78 -5.12 13.90 5.51
CA ALA A 78 -5.30 13.55 4.11
C ALA A 78 -6.79 13.57 3.74
N SER A 79 -7.08 13.75 2.47
CA SER A 79 -8.42 13.53 1.92
C SER A 79 -8.52 12.08 1.46
N VAL A 80 -9.46 11.35 2.03
CA VAL A 80 -9.69 9.93 1.73
C VAL A 80 -11.15 9.75 1.30
N ARG A 81 -11.36 8.92 0.31
CA ARG A 81 -12.70 8.52 -0.10
C ARG A 81 -13.26 7.53 0.91
N LEU A 82 -14.39 7.88 1.52
CA LEU A 82 -15.02 7.08 2.57
C LEU A 82 -16.33 6.48 2.08
N GLY A 83 -16.53 5.21 2.39
CA GLY A 83 -17.82 4.54 2.21
C GLY A 83 -18.87 5.00 3.26
N ALA A 84 -20.11 4.66 3.02
CA ALA A 84 -21.27 5.04 3.87
C ALA A 84 -21.22 4.52 5.31
N GLN A 85 -20.35 3.58 5.60
CA GLN A 85 -20.20 2.95 6.93
C GLN A 85 -19.58 3.87 7.99
N VAL A 86 -18.95 4.98 7.59
CA VAL A 86 -18.32 5.93 8.52
C VAL A 86 -19.38 6.88 9.07
N GLY A 87 -19.80 6.68 10.30
CA GLY A 87 -20.90 7.41 10.92
C GLY A 87 -20.51 8.45 11.98
N VAL A 88 -19.27 8.42 12.48
CA VAL A 88 -18.82 9.27 13.59
C VAL A 88 -17.42 9.79 13.35
N VAL A 89 -17.19 11.06 13.68
CA VAL A 89 -15.82 11.62 13.74
C VAL A 89 -15.05 10.89 14.84
N GLY A 90 -13.85 10.42 14.50
CA GLY A 90 -13.02 9.62 15.40
C GLY A 90 -13.11 8.10 15.14
N ASP A 91 -14.00 7.66 14.24
CA ASP A 91 -14.02 6.25 13.82
C ASP A 91 -12.65 5.82 13.29
N ALA A 92 -12.19 4.66 13.74
CA ALA A 92 -11.03 4.02 13.15
C ALA A 92 -11.37 3.55 11.74
N LEU A 93 -10.43 3.73 10.83
CA LEU A 93 -10.62 3.45 9.41
C LEU A 93 -9.79 2.24 8.98
N THR A 94 -10.42 1.40 8.21
CA THR A 94 -9.80 0.32 7.43
C THR A 94 -10.07 0.55 5.93
N VAL A 95 -9.52 -0.30 5.10
CA VAL A 95 -9.84 -0.31 3.67
C VAL A 95 -11.19 -0.98 3.47
N SER A 96 -12.06 -0.40 2.66
CA SER A 96 -13.33 -1.04 2.33
C SER A 96 -13.11 -2.37 1.61
N GLN A 97 -13.88 -3.36 2.03
CA GLN A 97 -13.96 -4.67 1.42
C GLN A 97 -15.29 -4.89 0.69
N ALA A 98 -16.13 -3.88 0.64
CA ALA A 98 -17.39 -3.95 -0.05
C ALA A 98 -17.20 -3.94 -1.58
N SER A 99 -17.96 -4.77 -2.26
CA SER A 99 -17.90 -4.86 -3.73
C SER A 99 -18.25 -3.53 -4.38
N GLY A 100 -17.36 -3.06 -5.25
CA GLY A 100 -17.50 -1.78 -5.95
C GLY A 100 -16.86 -0.59 -5.24
N GLU A 101 -16.32 -0.75 -4.02
CA GLU A 101 -15.69 0.31 -3.22
C GLU A 101 -14.15 0.27 -3.28
N SER A 102 -13.60 -0.04 -4.45
CA SER A 102 -12.14 -0.11 -4.64
C SER A 102 -11.46 1.21 -4.31
N GLY A 103 -10.45 1.17 -3.44
CA GLY A 103 -9.68 2.33 -3.00
C GLY A 103 -10.41 3.24 -2.03
N GLU A 104 -11.49 2.80 -1.44
CA GLU A 104 -12.22 3.51 -0.38
C GLU A 104 -11.82 3.01 1.00
N ALA A 105 -12.06 3.82 2.00
CA ALA A 105 -11.95 3.45 3.39
C ALA A 105 -13.33 3.36 4.04
N GLU A 106 -13.45 2.47 5.01
CA GLU A 106 -14.66 2.29 5.81
C GLU A 106 -14.32 2.26 7.29
N ARG A 107 -15.35 2.29 8.13
CA ARG A 107 -15.16 2.13 9.57
C ARG A 107 -14.70 0.71 9.89
N THR A 108 -13.66 0.59 10.70
CA THR A 108 -13.21 -0.71 11.20
C THR A 108 -14.29 -1.38 12.03
N ASP A 109 -14.71 -2.57 11.63
CA ASP A 109 -15.57 -3.44 12.44
C ASP A 109 -14.68 -4.44 13.19
N TYR A 110 -14.45 -4.19 14.46
CA TYR A 110 -13.60 -5.07 15.29
C TYR A 110 -14.20 -6.45 15.54
N SER A 111 -15.44 -6.70 15.12
CA SER A 111 -16.05 -8.02 15.14
C SER A 111 -15.70 -8.86 13.90
N ASP A 112 -15.19 -8.24 12.85
CA ASP A 112 -14.75 -8.92 11.63
C ASP A 112 -13.23 -9.12 11.64
N GLU A 113 -12.79 -10.37 11.57
CA GLU A 113 -11.35 -10.70 11.52
C GLU A 113 -10.66 -10.23 10.23
N ALA A 114 -11.43 -9.84 9.23
CA ALA A 114 -10.91 -9.32 7.95
C ALA A 114 -10.43 -7.86 8.07
N ASP A 115 -10.90 -7.09 9.04
CA ASP A 115 -10.58 -5.68 9.27
C ASP A 115 -9.22 -5.49 9.98
N VAL A 116 -8.16 -5.98 9.39
CA VAL A 116 -6.84 -6.00 10.04
C VAL A 116 -5.96 -4.77 9.81
N ALA A 117 -6.28 -3.91 8.85
CA ALA A 117 -5.44 -2.76 8.52
C ALA A 117 -6.04 -1.45 8.99
N ASN A 118 -5.68 -0.99 10.17
CA ASN A 118 -6.01 0.38 10.59
C ASN A 118 -5.14 1.37 9.80
N ILE A 119 -5.79 2.18 8.95
CA ILE A 119 -5.14 3.19 8.12
C ILE A 119 -5.15 4.59 8.75
N GLY A 120 -6.02 4.81 9.75
CA GLY A 120 -6.15 6.10 10.40
C GLY A 120 -7.47 6.29 11.11
N ILE A 121 -7.87 7.55 11.30
CA ILE A 121 -9.15 7.94 11.92
C ILE A 121 -9.88 8.97 11.06
N ALA A 122 -11.22 8.88 11.03
CA ALA A 122 -12.07 9.84 10.35
C ALA A 122 -12.10 11.17 11.11
N MET A 123 -11.89 12.26 10.40
CA MET A 123 -12.04 13.64 10.91
C MET A 123 -13.28 14.32 10.34
N GLY A 124 -13.98 13.69 9.42
CA GLY A 124 -15.24 14.11 8.82
C GLY A 124 -16.15 12.92 8.59
N ILE A 125 -17.41 13.17 8.37
CA ILE A 125 -18.43 12.18 8.06
C ILE A 125 -18.86 12.40 6.61
N PRO A 126 -18.87 11.36 5.74
CA PRO A 126 -19.32 11.51 4.38
C PRO A 126 -20.82 11.87 4.33
N ALA A 127 -21.16 12.85 3.49
CA ALA A 127 -22.55 13.23 3.29
C ALA A 127 -23.31 12.24 2.40
N VAL A 128 -22.56 11.59 1.52
CA VAL A 128 -23.02 10.52 0.63
C VAL A 128 -21.95 9.44 0.60
N ASP A 129 -22.33 8.27 0.16
CA ASP A 129 -21.41 7.17 -0.08
C ASP A 129 -20.32 7.58 -1.09
N SER A 130 -19.10 7.10 -0.86
CA SER A 130 -17.94 7.43 -1.70
C SER A 130 -17.53 8.92 -1.71
N ASP A 131 -17.84 9.67 -0.69
CA ASP A 131 -17.46 11.08 -0.56
C ASP A 131 -16.04 11.22 0.01
N ASN A 132 -15.34 12.27 -0.41
CA ASN A 132 -14.00 12.57 0.08
C ASN A 132 -14.07 13.36 1.39
N GLN A 133 -13.47 12.82 2.43
CA GLN A 133 -13.44 13.43 3.75
C GLN A 133 -12.04 13.55 4.33
N TRP A 134 -11.87 14.46 5.28
CA TRP A 134 -10.62 14.59 6.02
C TRP A 134 -10.42 13.42 6.97
N CYS A 135 -9.24 12.85 6.90
CA CYS A 135 -8.80 11.75 7.75
C CYS A 135 -7.40 12.06 8.28
N LEU A 136 -7.09 11.53 9.45
CA LEU A 136 -5.74 11.54 10.00
C LEU A 136 -5.14 10.16 9.79
N LEU A 137 -4.23 10.06 8.82
CA LEU A 137 -3.57 8.79 8.47
C LEU A 137 -2.50 8.41 9.49
N ASN A 138 -2.37 7.11 9.71
CA ASN A 138 -1.31 6.50 10.51
C ASN A 138 -0.97 5.11 9.93
N ILE A 139 -0.58 5.07 8.68
CA ILE A 139 -0.22 3.83 7.98
C ILE A 139 1.23 3.50 8.31
N ARG A 140 1.44 2.32 8.86
CA ARG A 140 2.77 1.77 9.14
C ARG A 140 3.05 0.68 8.11
N ALA A 141 3.84 1.01 7.11
CA ALA A 141 4.34 0.05 6.13
C ALA A 141 5.59 -0.67 6.65
#